data_a2fc6cbe74044cb599d4bec50d3579ab
#
_entry.id   a2fc6cbe74044cb599d4bec50d3579ab
#
_cell.length_a   1.000
_cell.length_b   1.000
_cell.length_c   1.000
_cell.angle_alpha   90.00
_cell.angle_beta   90.00
_cell.angle_gamma   90.00
#
_symmetry.space_group_name_H-M   'P 1'
#
loop_
_entity.id
_entity.type
_entity.pdbx_description
1 polymer ?
#
loop_
_entity_poly.entity_id
_entity_poly.type
_entity_poly.pdbx_seq_one_letter_code
_entity_poly.pdbx_strand_id
1 'polypeptide(L)'
;MNLFKSITFLLVFVAALLAPWAALVADERPRLAVLTDIGGDPDDQQSLIRLLAYANEFEIEALIASAAGTRGELKEGVIRPELIREIIGAYSQVLPNLMRHAQGWPTADYLLSVVKSGNPHRERAHIGAGHDTEASRFLIERIDCGTHERHLNIAIWGGQTDFAQAMWQVKHERGSEGWAAFVKKFRVYDIDDQDGIANWMRAEFPGMNYLLAKAPPGRDKREGTYRGIYLTGDESLTSREWIEKNIRSTGALGALYPTKTHTAPNKYTCLKEGDTPSWFFFLPIGGNDPNDPSKPGWGGQFQRESDGWWRDLPAKDGLDPRDAVSRWRPDFQNDFAKRMAWCLPDSR
;
A
#
# COMPACT_ATOMS: atom_id res chain seq x y z
N MET A 1 72.43 -55.21 21.56
CA MET A 1 72.71 -53.77 21.53
C MET A 1 71.66 -53.21 20.60
N ASN A 2 70.48 -52.90 21.16
CA ASN A 2 69.26 -52.54 20.42
C ASN A 2 68.99 -51.05 20.56
N LEU A 3 68.99 -50.36 19.43
CA LEU A 3 68.57 -48.98 19.35
C LEU A 3 67.02 -48.93 19.03
N PHE A 4 66.19 -48.50 19.97
CA PHE A 4 64.82 -48.16 19.72
C PHE A 4 64.76 -46.69 19.25
N LYS A 5 64.23 -46.47 18.04
CA LYS A 5 63.88 -45.16 17.54
C LYS A 5 62.38 -44.93 17.82
N SER A 6 62.10 -43.98 18.71
CA SER A 6 60.75 -43.48 18.94
C SER A 6 60.38 -42.52 17.82
N ILE A 7 59.26 -42.79 17.14
CA ILE A 7 58.61 -41.92 16.18
C ILE A 7 57.46 -41.25 16.88
N THR A 8 57.58 -39.95 17.11
CA THR A 8 56.49 -39.11 17.68
C THR A 8 55.61 -38.66 16.55
N PHE A 9 54.33 -39.15 16.52
CA PHE A 9 53.32 -38.65 15.60
C PHE A 9 52.72 -37.35 16.14
N LEU A 10 52.90 -36.25 15.41
CA LEU A 10 52.27 -34.96 15.69
C LEU A 10 50.87 -34.94 15.04
N LEU A 11 49.82 -35.09 15.83
CA LEU A 11 48.42 -34.92 15.39
C LEU A 11 48.13 -33.42 15.31
N VAL A 12 48.02 -32.92 14.08
CA VAL A 12 47.51 -31.57 13.82
C VAL A 12 46.00 -31.63 13.83
N PHE A 13 45.38 -31.11 14.88
CA PHE A 13 43.91 -30.87 14.93
C PHE A 13 43.58 -29.62 14.09
N VAL A 14 42.99 -29.85 12.92
CA VAL A 14 42.38 -28.78 12.13
C VAL A 14 40.98 -28.56 12.73
N ALA A 15 40.82 -27.58 13.60
CA ALA A 15 39.53 -27.08 14.04
C ALA A 15 38.86 -26.32 12.88
N ALA A 16 38.01 -26.99 12.14
CA ALA A 16 37.11 -26.33 11.18
C ALA A 16 36.16 -25.40 11.96
N LEU A 17 36.39 -24.10 11.85
CA LEU A 17 35.46 -23.07 12.31
C LEU A 17 34.15 -23.16 11.46
N LEU A 18 33.20 -23.91 11.97
CA LEU A 18 31.80 -23.85 11.52
C LEU A 18 31.24 -22.48 11.98
N ALA A 19 31.45 -21.44 11.18
CA ALA A 19 30.64 -20.24 11.31
C ALA A 19 29.19 -20.66 11.01
N PRO A 20 28.22 -20.38 11.90
CA PRO A 20 26.83 -20.60 11.54
C PRO A 20 26.53 -19.65 10.35
N TRP A 21 26.25 -20.21 9.19
CA TRP A 21 25.53 -19.48 8.16
C TRP A 21 24.18 -19.12 8.81
N ALA A 22 24.08 -17.90 9.31
CA ALA A 22 22.77 -17.29 9.52
C ALA A 22 22.13 -17.29 8.12
N ALA A 23 21.27 -18.27 7.86
CA ALA A 23 20.39 -18.20 6.72
C ALA A 23 19.71 -16.82 6.84
N LEU A 24 19.92 -15.93 5.87
CA LEU A 24 19.08 -14.75 5.72
C LEU A 24 17.67 -15.32 5.59
N VAL A 25 16.91 -15.27 6.68
CA VAL A 25 15.47 -15.48 6.61
C VAL A 25 15.00 -14.37 5.68
N ALA A 26 14.56 -14.74 4.48
CA ALA A 26 13.98 -13.80 3.56
C ALA A 26 12.88 -13.05 4.32
N ASP A 27 12.83 -11.74 4.20
CA ASP A 27 11.77 -10.93 4.79
C ASP A 27 10.44 -11.41 4.21
N GLU A 28 9.61 -12.07 5.04
CA GLU A 28 8.33 -12.65 4.60
C GLU A 28 7.24 -11.58 4.49
N ARG A 29 7.55 -10.33 4.89
CA ARG A 29 6.58 -9.24 4.80
C ARG A 29 6.22 -8.94 3.35
N PRO A 30 4.93 -8.66 3.08
CA PRO A 30 4.51 -8.26 1.74
C PRO A 30 5.26 -7.01 1.27
N ARG A 31 5.77 -7.04 0.04
CA ARG A 31 6.32 -5.87 -0.65
C ARG A 31 5.17 -4.94 -1.04
N LEU A 32 5.30 -3.64 -0.79
CA LEU A 32 4.24 -2.66 -1.04
C LEU A 32 4.76 -1.42 -1.75
N ALA A 33 4.08 -1.02 -2.82
CA ALA A 33 4.20 0.29 -3.45
C ALA A 33 2.86 1.02 -3.36
N VAL A 34 2.89 2.31 -3.05
CA VAL A 34 1.72 3.18 -2.99
C VAL A 34 1.87 4.31 -3.99
N LEU A 35 0.83 4.52 -4.81
CA LEU A 35 0.67 5.70 -5.65
C LEU A 35 -0.49 6.52 -5.07
N THR A 36 -0.27 7.80 -4.82
CA THR A 36 -1.20 8.66 -4.09
C THR A 36 -1.35 10.01 -4.77
N ASP A 37 -2.56 10.52 -4.85
CA ASP A 37 -2.86 11.88 -5.30
C ASP A 37 -2.96 12.88 -4.12
N ILE A 38 -2.19 12.61 -3.07
CA ILE A 38 -2.11 13.41 -1.85
C ILE A 38 -2.04 14.91 -2.13
N GLY A 39 -2.85 15.68 -1.42
CA GLY A 39 -2.88 17.16 -1.52
C GLY A 39 -4.20 17.73 -1.97
N GLY A 40 -5.19 16.89 -2.31
CA GLY A 40 -6.59 17.23 -2.49
C GLY A 40 -7.39 17.06 -1.20
N ASP A 41 -8.46 16.27 -1.24
CA ASP A 41 -9.18 15.84 -0.06
C ASP A 41 -8.24 15.03 0.87
N PRO A 42 -8.32 15.16 2.18
CA PRO A 42 -7.31 14.65 3.11
C PRO A 42 -7.34 13.14 3.37
N ASP A 43 -8.08 12.35 2.59
CA ASP A 43 -8.15 10.89 2.76
C ASP A 43 -6.80 10.19 2.54
N ASP A 44 -6.00 10.61 1.57
CA ASP A 44 -4.62 10.12 1.37
C ASP A 44 -3.75 10.37 2.61
N GLN A 45 -3.84 11.57 3.20
CA GLN A 45 -3.08 11.88 4.42
C GLN A 45 -3.51 10.99 5.58
N GLN A 46 -4.83 10.78 5.74
CA GLN A 46 -5.37 9.87 6.76
C GLN A 46 -4.87 8.44 6.54
N SER A 47 -4.97 7.96 5.30
CA SER A 47 -4.56 6.60 4.91
C SER A 47 -3.05 6.37 5.07
N LEU A 48 -2.23 7.38 4.75
CA LEU A 48 -0.78 7.30 4.92
C LEU A 48 -0.37 7.30 6.40
N ILE A 49 -1.01 8.12 7.24
CA ILE A 49 -0.77 8.11 8.70
C ILE A 49 -1.09 6.73 9.27
N ARG A 50 -2.22 6.14 8.87
CA ARG A 50 -2.54 4.77 9.27
C ARG A 50 -1.51 3.78 8.74
N LEU A 51 -1.15 3.83 7.47
CA LEU A 51 -0.14 2.93 6.89
C LEU A 51 1.18 2.97 7.66
N LEU A 52 1.65 4.16 8.06
CA LEU A 52 2.89 4.27 8.83
C LEU A 52 2.78 3.66 10.25
N ALA A 53 1.59 3.59 10.84
CA ALA A 53 1.36 2.82 12.06
C ALA A 53 1.37 1.30 11.85
N TYR A 54 1.41 0.84 10.60
CA TYR A 54 1.52 -0.55 10.16
C TYR A 54 2.79 -0.81 9.35
N ALA A 55 3.72 0.15 9.31
CA ALA A 55 4.90 0.05 8.44
C ALA A 55 5.80 -1.17 8.75
N ASN A 56 5.70 -1.72 9.95
CA ASN A 56 6.39 -2.96 10.35
C ASN A 56 5.81 -4.23 9.71
N GLU A 57 4.61 -4.18 9.16
CA GLU A 57 3.93 -5.31 8.50
C GLU A 57 4.30 -5.44 7.01
N PHE A 58 4.99 -4.45 6.45
CA PHE A 58 5.32 -4.37 5.03
C PHE A 58 6.80 -4.09 4.78
N GLU A 59 7.26 -4.49 3.61
CA GLU A 59 8.42 -3.90 2.97
C GLU A 59 7.91 -2.79 2.02
N ILE A 60 7.86 -1.55 2.52
CA ILE A 60 7.38 -0.39 1.75
C ILE A 60 8.49 0.01 0.78
N GLU A 61 8.30 -0.26 -0.52
CA GLU A 61 9.33 -0.05 -1.53
C GLU A 61 9.14 1.21 -2.39
N ALA A 62 7.94 1.80 -2.38
CA ALA A 62 7.67 3.05 -3.06
C ALA A 62 6.50 3.82 -2.42
N LEU A 63 6.68 5.13 -2.28
CA LEU A 63 5.65 6.10 -1.92
C LEU A 63 5.66 7.18 -3.00
N ILE A 64 4.74 7.09 -3.96
CA ILE A 64 4.75 7.90 -5.16
C ILE A 64 3.68 8.99 -5.07
N ALA A 65 4.12 10.27 -5.07
CA ALA A 65 3.23 11.40 -5.20
C ALA A 65 2.91 11.63 -6.69
N SER A 66 1.67 11.41 -7.06
CA SER A 66 1.12 11.64 -8.40
C SER A 66 0.35 12.95 -8.47
N ALA A 67 -0.40 13.20 -9.55
CA ALA A 67 -1.23 14.40 -9.72
C ALA A 67 -2.16 14.58 -8.52
N ALA A 68 -1.96 15.68 -7.77
CA ALA A 68 -2.63 15.91 -6.49
C ALA A 68 -4.12 16.16 -6.63
N GLY A 69 -4.91 15.63 -5.70
CA GLY A 69 -6.35 15.78 -5.63
C GLY A 69 -7.12 14.99 -6.69
N THR A 70 -8.44 14.91 -6.54
CA THR A 70 -9.31 14.31 -7.54
C THR A 70 -9.48 15.24 -8.76
N ARG A 71 -9.92 14.65 -9.87
CA ARG A 71 -10.15 15.39 -11.12
C ARG A 71 -11.02 16.62 -10.88
N GLY A 72 -10.50 17.79 -11.21
CA GLY A 72 -11.20 19.06 -11.10
C GLY A 72 -11.09 19.77 -9.74
N GLU A 73 -10.47 19.18 -8.72
CA GLU A 73 -10.24 19.83 -7.44
C GLU A 73 -9.18 20.93 -7.51
N LEU A 74 -8.11 20.68 -8.24
CA LEU A 74 -7.05 21.66 -8.45
C LEU A 74 -7.08 22.21 -9.87
N LYS A 75 -6.86 23.51 -10.01
CA LYS A 75 -6.85 24.19 -11.32
C LYS A 75 -5.58 23.93 -12.12
N GLU A 76 -4.49 23.61 -11.45
CA GLU A 76 -3.18 23.38 -12.04
C GLU A 76 -2.72 21.97 -11.71
N GLY A 77 -1.98 21.38 -12.65
CA GLY A 77 -1.32 20.09 -12.41
C GLY A 77 -0.18 20.24 -11.41
N VAL A 78 -0.31 19.66 -10.24
CA VAL A 78 0.70 19.70 -9.17
C VAL A 78 0.88 18.31 -8.56
N ILE A 79 2.04 18.08 -7.98
CA ILE A 79 2.33 16.92 -7.13
C ILE A 79 2.78 17.41 -5.76
N ARG A 80 2.52 16.66 -4.70
CA ARG A 80 2.75 17.09 -3.32
C ARG A 80 3.60 16.10 -2.51
N PRO A 81 4.81 15.74 -2.97
CA PRO A 81 5.67 14.79 -2.25
C PRO A 81 6.14 15.32 -0.88
N GLU A 82 6.09 16.66 -0.67
CA GLU A 82 6.41 17.27 0.62
C GLU A 82 5.44 16.85 1.72
N LEU A 83 4.16 16.57 1.41
CA LEU A 83 3.19 16.09 2.39
C LEU A 83 3.52 14.66 2.85
N ILE A 84 3.98 13.80 1.95
CA ILE A 84 4.49 12.46 2.32
C ILE A 84 5.69 12.59 3.26
N ARG A 85 6.64 13.48 2.92
CA ARG A 85 7.83 13.71 3.74
C ARG A 85 7.51 14.30 5.12
N GLU A 86 6.52 15.19 5.20
CA GLU A 86 6.03 15.74 6.46
C GLU A 86 5.51 14.62 7.39
N ILE A 87 4.68 13.72 6.87
CA ILE A 87 4.13 12.59 7.63
C ILE A 87 5.24 11.63 8.07
N ILE A 88 6.24 11.35 7.20
CA ILE A 88 7.41 10.56 7.56
C ILE A 88 8.24 11.27 8.67
N GLY A 89 8.35 12.59 8.61
CA GLY A 89 8.99 13.38 9.66
C GLY A 89 8.31 13.25 11.02
N ALA A 90 6.98 13.20 11.03
CA ALA A 90 6.20 12.93 12.26
C ALA A 90 6.36 11.47 12.74
N TYR A 91 6.37 10.52 11.81
CA TYR A 91 6.66 9.12 12.10
C TYR A 91 8.04 8.95 12.77
N SER A 92 9.07 9.66 12.30
CA SER A 92 10.42 9.58 12.87
C SER A 92 10.47 9.92 14.36
N GLN A 93 9.59 10.84 14.82
CA GLN A 93 9.51 11.27 16.20
C GLN A 93 8.89 10.21 17.12
N VAL A 94 8.01 9.37 16.59
CA VAL A 94 7.35 8.29 17.35
C VAL A 94 8.01 6.93 17.17
N LEU A 95 8.88 6.78 16.18
CA LEU A 95 9.57 5.54 15.86
C LEU A 95 10.26 4.87 17.06
N PRO A 96 11.00 5.59 17.93
CA PRO A 96 11.61 4.98 19.12
C PRO A 96 10.59 4.32 20.06
N ASN A 97 9.37 4.84 20.11
CA ASN A 97 8.29 4.25 20.91
C ASN A 97 7.72 3.00 20.21
N LEU A 98 7.43 3.08 18.92
CA LEU A 98 6.96 1.96 18.10
C LEU A 98 7.89 0.74 18.17
N MET A 99 9.21 0.95 18.10
CA MET A 99 10.23 -0.10 18.15
C MET A 99 10.24 -0.89 19.49
N ARG A 100 9.62 -0.38 20.54
CA ARG A 100 9.48 -1.10 21.81
C ARG A 100 8.36 -2.12 21.81
N HIS A 101 7.40 -1.97 20.91
CA HIS A 101 6.20 -2.82 20.84
C HIS A 101 6.29 -3.91 19.77
N ALA A 102 7.05 -3.68 18.70
CA ALA A 102 7.24 -4.63 17.63
C ALA A 102 8.59 -4.40 16.91
N GLN A 103 9.03 -5.40 16.17
CA GLN A 103 10.20 -5.31 15.29
C GLN A 103 9.76 -5.04 13.85
N GLY A 104 10.73 -4.78 12.95
CA GLY A 104 10.46 -4.65 11.52
C GLY A 104 10.10 -3.23 11.06
N TRP A 105 10.16 -2.24 11.94
CA TRP A 105 9.90 -0.84 11.57
C TRP A 105 10.98 -0.30 10.64
N PRO A 106 10.61 0.26 9.48
CA PRO A 106 11.57 0.93 8.61
C PRO A 106 12.07 2.22 9.26
N THR A 107 13.32 2.59 8.95
CA THR A 107 13.82 3.90 9.38
C THR A 107 13.16 5.02 8.56
N ALA A 108 13.08 6.23 9.14
CA ALA A 108 12.57 7.39 8.42
C ALA A 108 13.42 7.72 7.17
N ASP A 109 14.74 7.59 7.27
CA ASP A 109 15.65 7.82 6.14
C ASP A 109 15.38 6.84 4.98
N TYR A 110 15.12 5.58 5.30
CA TYR A 110 14.70 4.61 4.28
C TYR A 110 13.39 5.02 3.62
N LEU A 111 12.35 5.34 4.41
CA LEU A 111 11.07 5.78 3.87
C LEU A 111 11.20 7.04 3.00
N LEU A 112 12.03 8.00 3.41
CA LEU A 112 12.31 9.20 2.62
C LEU A 112 12.99 8.86 1.29
N SER A 113 13.85 7.84 1.24
CA SER A 113 14.56 7.43 0.03
C SER A 113 13.65 6.83 -1.05
N VAL A 114 12.51 6.25 -0.65
CA VAL A 114 11.52 5.64 -1.55
C VAL A 114 10.37 6.58 -1.92
N VAL A 115 10.39 7.84 -1.46
CA VAL A 115 9.46 8.88 -1.92
C VAL A 115 9.87 9.35 -3.31
N LYS A 116 8.95 9.25 -4.29
CA LYS A 116 9.19 9.62 -5.69
C LYS A 116 8.11 10.56 -6.20
N SER A 117 8.49 11.32 -7.22
CA SER A 117 7.62 12.29 -7.88
C SER A 117 7.14 11.75 -9.21
N GLY A 118 5.81 11.74 -9.39
CA GLY A 118 5.13 11.30 -10.60
C GLY A 118 4.77 12.44 -11.56
N ASN A 119 3.77 12.18 -12.38
CA ASN A 119 3.25 13.12 -13.34
C ASN A 119 2.24 14.07 -12.66
N PRO A 120 2.36 15.39 -12.85
CA PRO A 120 1.36 16.33 -12.34
C PRO A 120 0.03 16.31 -13.13
N HIS A 121 -0.03 15.58 -14.23
CA HIS A 121 -1.20 15.47 -15.09
C HIS A 121 -1.72 14.04 -15.14
N ARG A 122 -3.03 13.89 -15.36
CA ARG A 122 -3.75 12.62 -15.42
C ARG A 122 -4.16 12.29 -16.86
N GLU A 123 -4.63 11.09 -17.06
CA GLU A 123 -5.29 10.60 -18.26
C GLU A 123 -4.35 10.12 -19.37
N ARG A 124 -4.96 9.54 -20.38
CA ARG A 124 -4.27 8.90 -21.53
C ARG A 124 -3.33 9.82 -22.29
N ALA A 125 -3.63 11.12 -22.35
CA ALA A 125 -2.82 12.10 -23.06
C ALA A 125 -1.39 12.27 -22.48
N HIS A 126 -1.19 11.85 -21.25
CA HIS A 126 0.08 11.97 -20.52
C HIS A 126 0.83 10.63 -20.39
N ILE A 127 0.55 9.69 -21.30
CA ILE A 127 1.17 8.36 -21.36
C ILE A 127 1.76 8.14 -22.74
N GLY A 128 3.00 7.69 -22.80
CA GLY A 128 3.70 7.40 -24.04
C GLY A 128 5.12 7.96 -24.09
N ALA A 129 5.68 8.07 -25.29
CA ALA A 129 7.02 8.59 -25.48
C ALA A 129 7.18 10.01 -24.92
N GLY A 130 8.22 10.22 -24.10
CA GLY A 130 8.51 11.51 -23.50
C GLY A 130 7.73 11.82 -22.21
N HIS A 131 6.90 10.89 -21.70
CA HIS A 131 6.14 11.05 -20.47
C HIS A 131 6.73 10.29 -19.26
N ASP A 132 7.93 9.73 -19.38
CA ASP A 132 8.60 9.04 -18.27
C ASP A 132 8.90 9.99 -17.12
N THR A 133 8.52 9.57 -15.93
CA THR A 133 8.77 10.30 -14.67
C THR A 133 9.82 9.58 -13.82
N GLU A 134 10.29 10.23 -12.75
CA GLU A 134 11.07 9.55 -11.72
C GLU A 134 10.29 8.36 -11.18
N ALA A 135 9.00 8.55 -10.92
CA ALA A 135 8.11 7.53 -10.36
C ALA A 135 7.92 6.35 -11.29
N SER A 136 7.63 6.57 -12.58
CA SER A 136 7.39 5.45 -13.53
C SER A 136 8.63 4.58 -13.70
N ARG A 137 9.83 5.18 -13.80
CA ARG A 137 11.09 4.44 -13.86
C ARG A 137 11.39 3.68 -12.58
N PHE A 138 11.18 4.33 -11.42
CA PHE A 138 11.40 3.69 -10.12
C PHE A 138 10.45 2.52 -9.89
N LEU A 139 9.19 2.65 -10.29
CA LEU A 139 8.21 1.56 -10.19
C LEU A 139 8.63 0.34 -11.02
N ILE A 140 9.13 0.54 -12.24
CA ILE A 140 9.67 -0.54 -13.07
C ILE A 140 10.82 -1.25 -12.34
N GLU A 141 11.76 -0.47 -11.79
CA GLU A 141 12.90 -1.01 -11.03
C GLU A 141 12.42 -1.85 -9.84
N ARG A 142 11.45 -1.37 -9.06
CA ARG A 142 10.91 -2.12 -7.92
C ARG A 142 10.18 -3.39 -8.35
N ILE A 143 9.41 -3.35 -9.42
CA ILE A 143 8.77 -4.55 -9.96
C ILE A 143 9.82 -5.57 -10.42
N ASP A 144 10.89 -5.13 -11.08
CA ASP A 144 11.95 -6.02 -11.57
C ASP A 144 12.71 -6.73 -10.45
N CYS A 145 12.83 -6.10 -9.28
CA CYS A 145 13.39 -6.74 -8.08
C CYS A 145 12.53 -7.89 -7.53
N GLY A 146 11.27 -8.01 -7.97
CA GLY A 146 10.35 -9.07 -7.56
C GLY A 146 10.45 -10.34 -8.41
N THR A 147 9.81 -11.38 -7.89
CA THR A 147 9.61 -12.66 -8.57
C THR A 147 8.13 -12.97 -8.68
N HIS A 148 7.81 -14.08 -9.35
CA HIS A 148 6.43 -14.59 -9.38
C HIS A 148 5.94 -15.07 -8.00
N GLU A 149 6.81 -15.52 -7.13
CA GLU A 149 6.49 -15.95 -5.77
C GLU A 149 6.44 -14.77 -4.79
N ARG A 150 7.21 -13.70 -5.07
CA ARG A 150 7.32 -12.52 -4.23
C ARG A 150 6.93 -11.25 -5.01
N HIS A 151 5.62 -11.10 -5.24
CA HIS A 151 5.05 -9.98 -5.99
C HIS A 151 5.29 -8.64 -5.30
N LEU A 152 5.41 -7.58 -6.10
CA LEU A 152 5.17 -6.22 -5.61
C LEU A 152 3.64 -5.99 -5.58
N ASN A 153 3.10 -5.72 -4.40
CA ASN A 153 1.72 -5.31 -4.24
C ASN A 153 1.64 -3.80 -4.45
N ILE A 154 0.76 -3.36 -5.34
CA ILE A 154 0.64 -1.95 -5.73
C ILE A 154 -0.75 -1.47 -5.33
N ALA A 155 -0.79 -0.51 -4.39
CA ALA A 155 -2.00 0.19 -3.98
C ALA A 155 -2.06 1.54 -4.70
N ILE A 156 -3.09 1.74 -5.52
CA ILE A 156 -3.31 2.97 -6.28
C ILE A 156 -4.45 3.75 -5.62
N TRP A 157 -4.11 4.88 -4.99
CA TRP A 157 -5.03 5.83 -4.36
C TRP A 157 -5.38 6.99 -5.30
N GLY A 158 -4.58 7.14 -6.31
CA GLY A 158 -4.54 8.02 -7.46
C GLY A 158 -3.25 7.71 -8.20
N GLY A 159 -3.03 8.30 -9.41
CA GLY A 159 -1.79 8.08 -10.15
C GLY A 159 -1.80 6.83 -11.04
N GLN A 160 -2.98 6.39 -11.50
CA GLN A 160 -3.05 5.39 -12.57
C GLN A 160 -2.20 5.78 -13.80
N THR A 161 -2.06 7.09 -14.08
CA THR A 161 -1.26 7.61 -15.20
C THR A 161 0.21 7.25 -15.04
N ASP A 162 0.79 7.40 -13.84
CA ASP A 162 2.17 6.99 -13.56
C ASP A 162 2.36 5.47 -13.66
N PHE A 163 1.43 4.71 -13.11
CA PHE A 163 1.42 3.26 -13.24
C PHE A 163 1.35 2.84 -14.72
N ALA A 164 0.41 3.41 -15.47
CA ALA A 164 0.24 3.10 -16.88
C ALA A 164 1.43 3.53 -17.75
N GLN A 165 2.13 4.62 -17.40
CA GLN A 165 3.37 5.01 -18.06
C GLN A 165 4.46 3.95 -17.84
N ALA A 166 4.61 3.42 -16.64
CA ALA A 166 5.55 2.33 -16.36
C ALA A 166 5.22 1.08 -17.20
N MET A 167 3.94 0.70 -17.26
CA MET A 167 3.49 -0.44 -18.08
C MET A 167 3.72 -0.22 -19.56
N TRP A 168 3.44 0.99 -20.04
CA TRP A 168 3.66 1.37 -21.44
C TRP A 168 5.14 1.27 -21.81
N GLN A 169 6.02 1.80 -21.00
CA GLN A 169 7.46 1.76 -21.22
C GLN A 169 7.96 0.32 -21.33
N VAL A 170 7.64 -0.53 -20.34
CA VAL A 170 8.05 -1.94 -20.35
C VAL A 170 7.56 -2.68 -21.59
N LYS A 171 6.29 -2.52 -21.95
CA LYS A 171 5.71 -3.18 -23.11
C LYS A 171 6.41 -2.79 -24.41
N HIS A 172 6.74 -1.50 -24.58
CA HIS A 172 7.39 -0.98 -25.77
C HIS A 172 8.88 -1.35 -25.84
N GLU A 173 9.58 -1.32 -24.71
CA GLU A 173 11.02 -1.58 -24.68
C GLU A 173 11.36 -3.07 -24.70
N ARG A 174 10.51 -3.92 -24.07
CA ARG A 174 10.82 -5.34 -23.86
C ARG A 174 10.01 -6.28 -24.74
N GLY A 175 9.04 -5.77 -25.52
CA GLY A 175 8.19 -6.57 -26.39
C GLY A 175 7.31 -7.58 -25.64
N SER A 176 6.71 -8.50 -26.37
CA SER A 176 5.69 -9.43 -25.83
C SER A 176 6.23 -10.40 -24.78
N GLU A 177 7.45 -10.94 -24.97
CA GLU A 177 8.04 -11.86 -23.99
C GLU A 177 8.45 -11.14 -22.69
N GLY A 178 9.08 -9.98 -22.82
CA GLY A 178 9.45 -9.15 -21.68
C GLY A 178 8.24 -8.68 -20.88
N TRP A 179 7.16 -8.31 -21.56
CA TRP A 179 5.88 -8.00 -20.94
C TRP A 179 5.30 -9.21 -20.19
N ALA A 180 5.23 -10.37 -20.82
CA ALA A 180 4.67 -11.58 -20.21
C ALA A 180 5.43 -12.05 -18.97
N ALA A 181 6.74 -11.79 -18.92
CA ALA A 181 7.56 -12.07 -17.74
C ALA A 181 7.35 -11.01 -16.64
N PHE A 182 7.25 -9.73 -17.02
CA PHE A 182 7.13 -8.60 -16.12
C PHE A 182 5.78 -8.58 -15.38
N VAL A 183 4.68 -8.80 -16.12
CA VAL A 183 3.32 -8.72 -15.59
C VAL A 183 3.03 -9.74 -14.47
N LYS A 184 3.83 -10.80 -14.37
CA LYS A 184 3.73 -11.83 -13.32
C LYS A 184 4.39 -11.42 -12.00
N LYS A 185 5.08 -10.28 -11.94
CA LYS A 185 5.87 -9.86 -10.78
C LYS A 185 5.12 -8.90 -9.86
N PHE A 186 3.92 -8.49 -10.22
CA PHE A 186 3.12 -7.55 -9.42
C PHE A 186 1.64 -7.90 -9.43
N ARG A 187 0.91 -7.28 -8.52
CA ARG A 187 -0.55 -7.24 -8.48
C ARG A 187 -1.02 -5.88 -8.01
N VAL A 188 -2.19 -5.47 -8.43
CA VAL A 188 -2.71 -4.11 -8.24
C VAL A 188 -4.03 -4.14 -7.51
N TYR A 189 -4.20 -3.20 -6.57
CA TYR A 189 -5.49 -2.77 -6.06
C TYR A 189 -5.66 -1.27 -6.33
N ASP A 190 -6.60 -0.93 -7.17
CA ASP A 190 -6.85 0.43 -7.66
C ASP A 190 -8.19 0.96 -7.13
N ILE A 191 -8.17 2.19 -6.63
CA ILE A 191 -9.35 2.88 -6.08
C ILE A 191 -10.00 3.75 -7.16
N ASP A 192 -11.20 3.37 -7.57
CA ASP A 192 -12.21 4.19 -8.27
C ASP A 192 -11.85 4.60 -9.72
N ASP A 193 -10.75 4.13 -10.33
CA ASP A 193 -10.36 4.56 -11.69
C ASP A 193 -10.32 6.10 -11.80
N GLN A 194 -9.58 6.73 -10.87
CA GLN A 194 -9.62 8.18 -10.68
C GLN A 194 -9.14 8.96 -11.90
N ASP A 195 -8.21 8.39 -12.69
CA ASP A 195 -7.73 8.99 -13.93
C ASP A 195 -8.60 8.64 -15.16
N GLY A 196 -9.59 7.74 -15.00
CA GLY A 196 -10.54 7.37 -16.05
C GLY A 196 -9.94 6.57 -17.20
N ILE A 197 -8.85 5.84 -16.96
CA ILE A 197 -8.10 5.12 -17.99
C ILE A 197 -8.17 3.60 -17.87
N ALA A 198 -8.91 3.05 -16.89
CA ALA A 198 -8.95 1.62 -16.64
C ALA A 198 -9.38 0.79 -17.86
N ASN A 199 -10.38 1.24 -18.61
CA ASN A 199 -10.83 0.53 -19.82
C ASN A 199 -9.75 0.48 -20.90
N TRP A 200 -9.00 1.57 -21.08
CA TRP A 200 -7.87 1.58 -22.01
C TRP A 200 -6.74 0.67 -21.50
N MET A 201 -6.38 0.75 -20.20
CA MET A 201 -5.35 -0.11 -19.62
C MET A 201 -5.70 -1.59 -19.75
N ARG A 202 -6.97 -1.96 -19.58
CA ARG A 202 -7.48 -3.32 -19.72
C ARG A 202 -7.22 -3.87 -21.12
N ALA A 203 -7.45 -3.06 -22.16
CA ALA A 203 -7.21 -3.43 -23.56
C ALA A 203 -5.72 -3.44 -23.91
N GLU A 204 -4.97 -2.44 -23.39
CA GLU A 204 -3.57 -2.26 -23.76
C GLU A 204 -2.63 -3.22 -23.02
N PHE A 205 -2.91 -3.55 -21.76
CA PHE A 205 -2.01 -4.31 -20.89
C PHE A 205 -2.62 -5.66 -20.45
N PRO A 206 -2.72 -6.64 -21.34
CA PRO A 206 -3.34 -7.92 -21.01
C PRO A 206 -2.53 -8.70 -19.98
N GLY A 207 -3.22 -9.51 -19.18
CA GLY A 207 -2.62 -10.45 -18.23
C GLY A 207 -2.27 -9.88 -16.86
N MET A 208 -2.58 -8.60 -16.58
CA MET A 208 -2.37 -8.02 -15.25
C MET A 208 -3.30 -8.67 -14.21
N ASN A 209 -2.76 -8.98 -13.04
CA ASN A 209 -3.55 -9.26 -11.85
C ASN A 209 -4.01 -7.91 -11.25
N TYR A 210 -5.19 -7.48 -11.65
CA TYR A 210 -5.71 -6.14 -11.38
C TYR A 210 -7.08 -6.21 -10.71
N LEU A 211 -7.14 -5.61 -9.52
CA LEU A 211 -8.37 -5.40 -8.78
C LEU A 211 -8.73 -3.92 -8.88
N LEU A 212 -9.89 -3.63 -9.46
CA LEU A 212 -10.45 -2.30 -9.53
C LEU A 212 -11.65 -2.20 -8.57
N ALA A 213 -11.43 -1.57 -7.42
CA ALA A 213 -12.48 -1.27 -6.45
C ALA A 213 -13.26 -0.03 -6.90
N LYS A 214 -14.38 -0.25 -7.58
CA LYS A 214 -15.21 0.80 -8.15
C LYS A 214 -16.65 0.36 -8.18
N ALA A 215 -17.57 1.25 -7.80
CA ALA A 215 -18.99 0.98 -7.90
C ALA A 215 -19.37 0.49 -9.31
N PRO A 216 -20.24 -0.52 -9.43
CA PRO A 216 -20.68 -1.02 -10.72
C PRO A 216 -21.29 0.07 -11.61
N PRO A 217 -21.20 -0.06 -12.95
CA PRO A 217 -21.82 0.90 -13.85
C PRO A 217 -23.31 1.16 -13.57
N GLY A 218 -23.71 2.43 -13.57
CA GLY A 218 -25.07 2.83 -13.28
C GLY A 218 -25.44 2.94 -11.79
N ARG A 219 -24.50 2.62 -10.89
CA ARG A 219 -24.65 2.82 -9.45
C ARG A 219 -24.01 4.14 -9.01
N ASP A 220 -24.40 4.63 -7.83
CA ASP A 220 -23.76 5.78 -7.23
C ASP A 220 -22.29 5.44 -6.89
N LYS A 221 -21.34 6.32 -7.26
CA LYS A 221 -19.92 6.14 -6.96
C LYS A 221 -19.66 5.89 -5.45
N ARG A 222 -20.55 6.37 -4.59
CA ARG A 222 -20.51 6.16 -3.14
C ARG A 222 -20.79 4.73 -2.71
N GLU A 223 -21.19 3.85 -3.61
CA GLU A 223 -21.45 2.44 -3.33
C GLU A 223 -20.22 1.54 -3.55
N GLY A 224 -19.08 2.10 -3.91
CA GLY A 224 -17.83 1.35 -4.05
C GLY A 224 -17.43 0.67 -2.73
N THR A 225 -16.99 -0.59 -2.81
CA THR A 225 -16.60 -1.45 -1.68
C THR A 225 -15.64 -0.74 -0.72
N TYR A 226 -14.62 -0.05 -1.25
CA TYR A 226 -13.60 0.64 -0.47
C TYR A 226 -14.18 1.70 0.48
N ARG A 227 -15.34 2.28 0.16
CA ARG A 227 -16.00 3.29 1.00
C ARG A 227 -16.61 2.70 2.29
N GLY A 228 -16.67 1.38 2.41
CA GLY A 228 -17.01 0.71 3.66
C GLY A 228 -16.10 1.04 4.83
N ILE A 229 -14.91 1.60 4.57
CA ILE A 229 -14.01 2.08 5.63
C ILE A 229 -14.67 3.18 6.48
N TYR A 230 -15.55 4.02 5.89
CA TYR A 230 -16.21 5.14 6.58
C TYR A 230 -17.73 5.21 6.37
N LEU A 231 -18.31 4.38 5.49
CA LEU A 231 -19.77 4.29 5.27
C LEU A 231 -20.29 2.93 5.70
N THR A 232 -21.57 2.84 6.00
CA THR A 232 -22.27 1.63 6.47
C THR A 232 -21.72 1.07 7.79
N GLY A 233 -22.32 0.02 8.33
CA GLY A 233 -21.90 -0.58 9.60
C GLY A 233 -21.94 0.39 10.78
N ASP A 234 -21.14 0.14 11.82
CA ASP A 234 -21.06 1.03 13.00
C ASP A 234 -20.19 2.26 12.69
N GLU A 235 -20.82 3.35 12.30
CA GLU A 235 -20.13 4.61 12.02
C GLU A 235 -19.65 5.36 13.27
N SER A 236 -20.02 4.96 14.49
CA SER A 236 -19.57 5.62 15.72
C SER A 236 -18.06 5.60 15.89
N LEU A 237 -17.42 4.53 15.34
CA LEU A 237 -15.97 4.36 15.32
C LEU A 237 -15.26 5.25 14.28
N THR A 238 -16.01 6.08 13.54
CA THR A 238 -15.47 7.10 12.62
C THR A 238 -15.71 8.52 13.13
N SER A 239 -16.27 8.64 14.35
CA SER A 239 -16.63 9.91 14.94
C SER A 239 -15.40 10.77 15.29
N ARG A 240 -15.60 12.08 15.31
CA ARG A 240 -14.55 13.02 15.74
C ARG A 240 -14.04 12.70 17.14
N GLU A 241 -14.94 12.39 18.07
CA GLU A 241 -14.57 12.02 19.44
C GLU A 241 -13.66 10.79 19.49
N TRP A 242 -14.02 9.76 18.69
CA TRP A 242 -13.19 8.56 18.60
C TRP A 242 -11.80 8.87 18.03
N ILE A 243 -11.71 9.69 16.96
CA ILE A 243 -10.46 10.07 16.30
C ILE A 243 -9.60 10.94 17.22
N GLU A 244 -10.16 11.95 17.87
CA GLU A 244 -9.41 12.80 18.80
C GLU A 244 -8.82 11.97 19.96
N LYS A 245 -9.62 11.05 20.51
CA LYS A 245 -9.20 10.20 21.63
C LYS A 245 -8.15 9.17 21.23
N ASN A 246 -8.34 8.47 20.12
CA ASN A 246 -7.56 7.27 19.80
C ASN A 246 -6.44 7.51 18.79
N ILE A 247 -6.49 8.62 18.04
CA ILE A 247 -5.54 8.92 16.99
C ILE A 247 -4.78 10.22 17.28
N ARG A 248 -5.49 11.36 17.33
CA ARG A 248 -4.83 12.66 17.37
C ARG A 248 -4.07 12.95 18.67
N SER A 249 -4.48 12.34 19.77
CA SER A 249 -3.80 12.46 21.08
C SER A 249 -2.55 11.57 21.22
N THR A 250 -2.16 10.82 20.19
CA THR A 250 -1.14 9.77 20.29
C THR A 250 0.24 10.17 19.74
N GLY A 251 0.68 11.39 19.99
CA GLY A 251 2.01 11.87 19.59
C GLY A 251 2.02 12.55 18.23
N ALA A 252 3.24 12.81 17.73
CA ALA A 252 3.45 13.63 16.55
C ALA A 252 2.74 13.09 15.29
N LEU A 253 2.78 11.77 15.07
CA LEU A 253 2.14 11.15 13.91
C LEU A 253 0.62 11.32 13.97
N GLY A 254 0.00 11.03 15.10
CA GLY A 254 -1.44 11.18 15.29
C GLY A 254 -1.91 12.63 15.21
N ALA A 255 -1.12 13.57 15.70
CA ALA A 255 -1.46 15.00 15.67
C ALA A 255 -1.66 15.56 14.26
N LEU A 256 -0.99 14.97 13.25
CA LEU A 256 -1.16 15.34 11.84
C LEU A 256 -2.44 14.80 11.21
N TYR A 257 -3.16 13.88 11.85
CA TYR A 257 -4.35 13.27 11.25
C TYR A 257 -5.43 14.34 11.00
N PRO A 258 -5.79 14.61 9.72
CA PRO A 258 -6.78 15.63 9.40
C PRO A 258 -8.19 15.19 9.84
N THR A 259 -8.99 16.16 10.30
CA THR A 259 -10.36 15.91 10.76
C THR A 259 -11.39 16.72 10.00
N LYS A 260 -10.98 17.40 8.92
CA LYS A 260 -11.87 18.08 8.00
C LYS A 260 -11.73 17.42 6.64
N THR A 261 -12.83 16.92 6.11
CA THR A 261 -12.90 16.36 4.76
C THR A 261 -13.82 17.25 3.92
N HIS A 262 -13.49 17.43 2.65
CA HIS A 262 -14.28 18.31 1.76
C HIS A 262 -15.50 17.58 1.20
N THR A 263 -15.39 16.26 1.02
CA THR A 263 -16.35 15.48 0.27
C THR A 263 -16.86 14.23 1.01
N ALA A 264 -16.56 14.09 2.30
CA ALA A 264 -17.01 12.92 3.06
C ALA A 264 -18.52 12.94 3.29
N PRO A 265 -19.27 12.01 2.72
CA PRO A 265 -20.72 11.98 2.83
C PRO A 265 -21.23 11.25 4.08
N ASN A 266 -20.38 10.96 5.06
CA ASN A 266 -20.76 10.27 6.27
C ASN A 266 -21.30 11.23 7.35
N LYS A 267 -21.96 10.67 8.35
CA LYS A 267 -22.58 11.40 9.46
C LYS A 267 -21.60 12.32 10.21
N TYR A 268 -20.36 11.91 10.35
CA TYR A 268 -19.38 12.59 11.19
C TYR A 268 -18.44 13.50 10.41
N THR A 269 -18.36 13.36 9.08
CA THR A 269 -17.55 14.19 8.16
C THR A 269 -16.10 14.37 8.60
N CYS A 270 -15.50 13.36 9.22
CA CYS A 270 -14.22 13.42 9.89
C CYS A 270 -13.24 12.38 9.37
N LEU A 271 -13.62 11.09 9.36
CA LEU A 271 -12.84 10.02 8.75
C LEU A 271 -13.32 9.79 7.32
N LYS A 272 -12.39 9.72 6.37
CA LYS A 272 -12.69 9.38 4.99
C LYS A 272 -11.83 8.24 4.46
N GLU A 273 -10.61 8.08 4.81
CA GLU A 273 -9.65 6.99 4.52
C GLU A 273 -10.03 6.00 3.39
N GLY A 274 -10.60 6.52 2.28
CA GLY A 274 -11.05 5.68 1.16
C GLY A 274 -9.95 4.80 0.58
N ASP A 275 -8.71 5.18 0.76
CA ASP A 275 -7.53 4.51 0.20
C ASP A 275 -7.02 3.35 1.05
N THR A 276 -7.34 3.37 2.35
CA THR A 276 -6.89 2.36 3.32
C THR A 276 -7.24 0.92 2.94
N PRO A 277 -8.44 0.58 2.41
CA PRO A 277 -8.75 -0.79 2.02
C PRO A 277 -7.81 -1.37 0.97
N SER A 278 -7.18 -0.55 0.13
CA SER A 278 -6.27 -1.02 -0.91
C SER A 278 -5.04 -1.72 -0.34
N TRP A 279 -4.43 -1.18 0.69
CA TRP A 279 -3.28 -1.81 1.34
C TRP A 279 -3.70 -2.77 2.46
N PHE A 280 -4.86 -2.60 3.10
CA PHE A 280 -5.46 -3.61 3.98
C PHE A 280 -5.61 -4.95 3.29
N PHE A 281 -5.92 -4.94 2.00
CA PHE A 281 -6.04 -6.14 1.18
C PHE A 281 -4.74 -6.97 1.15
N PHE A 282 -3.60 -6.32 1.30
CA PHE A 282 -2.28 -6.97 1.32
C PHE A 282 -1.74 -7.17 2.75
N LEU A 283 -2.45 -6.68 3.77
CA LEU A 283 -2.04 -6.77 5.16
C LEU A 283 -2.31 -8.20 5.70
N PRO A 284 -1.28 -8.92 6.18
CA PRO A 284 -1.45 -10.32 6.60
C PRO A 284 -2.53 -10.52 7.67
N ILE A 285 -2.62 -9.60 8.64
CA ILE A 285 -3.60 -9.67 9.73
C ILE A 285 -5.02 -9.25 9.30
N GLY A 286 -5.17 -8.68 8.10
CA GLY A 286 -6.46 -8.22 7.58
C GLY A 286 -7.38 -9.32 7.07
N GLY A 287 -6.89 -10.56 7.01
CA GLY A 287 -7.67 -11.73 6.64
C GLY A 287 -7.91 -11.92 5.14
N ASN A 288 -7.54 -10.98 4.28
CA ASN A 288 -7.62 -11.16 2.83
C ASN A 288 -6.57 -12.15 2.33
N ASP A 289 -6.90 -12.84 1.24
CA ASP A 289 -5.96 -13.65 0.47
C ASP A 289 -5.70 -12.95 -0.88
N PRO A 290 -4.53 -12.33 -1.08
CA PRO A 290 -4.24 -11.64 -2.35
C PRO A 290 -4.17 -12.58 -3.57
N ASN A 291 -4.15 -13.91 -3.37
CA ASN A 291 -4.24 -14.88 -4.46
C ASN A 291 -5.70 -15.26 -4.77
N ASP A 292 -6.63 -14.99 -3.84
CA ASP A 292 -8.05 -15.25 -4.01
C ASP A 292 -8.90 -14.08 -3.45
N PRO A 293 -9.03 -12.99 -4.19
CA PRO A 293 -9.83 -11.82 -3.80
C PRO A 293 -11.31 -12.08 -3.53
N SER A 294 -11.81 -13.28 -3.84
CA SER A 294 -13.18 -13.67 -3.48
C SER A 294 -13.35 -13.98 -1.98
N LYS A 295 -12.26 -14.15 -1.24
CA LYS A 295 -12.27 -14.31 0.21
C LYS A 295 -12.42 -12.96 0.92
N PRO A 296 -13.25 -12.90 1.97
CA PRO A 296 -13.47 -11.65 2.70
C PRO A 296 -12.29 -11.30 3.61
N GLY A 297 -12.08 -9.99 3.82
CA GLY A 297 -11.10 -9.44 4.76
C GLY A 297 -11.26 -7.93 4.88
N TRP A 298 -10.34 -7.28 5.58
CA TRP A 298 -10.39 -5.83 5.85
C TRP A 298 -10.36 -4.98 4.58
N GLY A 299 -9.71 -5.46 3.52
CA GLY A 299 -9.63 -4.78 2.22
C GLY A 299 -10.85 -4.99 1.33
N GLY A 300 -11.83 -5.79 1.78
CA GLY A 300 -13.06 -6.08 1.02
C GLY A 300 -13.14 -7.50 0.51
N GLN A 301 -14.08 -7.72 -0.41
CA GLN A 301 -14.35 -9.00 -1.09
C GLN A 301 -14.82 -8.71 -2.51
N PHE A 302 -14.31 -9.48 -3.47
CA PHE A 302 -14.45 -9.15 -4.88
C PHE A 302 -14.87 -10.35 -5.71
N GLN A 303 -15.33 -10.09 -6.93
CA GLN A 303 -15.62 -11.13 -7.93
C GLN A 303 -14.68 -11.00 -9.13
N ARG A 304 -14.36 -12.14 -9.74
CA ARG A 304 -13.55 -12.18 -10.95
C ARG A 304 -14.43 -11.95 -12.18
N GLU A 305 -13.98 -11.12 -13.09
CA GLU A 305 -14.59 -10.91 -14.40
C GLU A 305 -14.03 -11.88 -15.44
N SER A 306 -14.72 -12.00 -16.58
CA SER A 306 -14.35 -12.94 -17.65
C SER A 306 -12.99 -12.69 -18.28
N ASP A 307 -12.49 -11.45 -18.19
CA ASP A 307 -11.17 -11.04 -18.69
C ASP A 307 -10.04 -11.20 -17.67
N GLY A 308 -10.38 -11.69 -16.44
CA GLY A 308 -9.44 -11.97 -15.38
C GLY A 308 -9.22 -10.84 -14.37
N TRP A 309 -9.79 -9.66 -14.59
CA TRP A 309 -9.79 -8.58 -13.60
C TRP A 309 -10.75 -8.87 -12.45
N TRP A 310 -10.54 -8.18 -11.32
CA TRP A 310 -11.40 -8.27 -10.15
C TRP A 310 -12.18 -6.98 -9.96
N ARG A 311 -13.42 -7.09 -9.53
CA ARG A 311 -14.36 -5.99 -9.31
C ARG A 311 -15.13 -6.16 -8.01
N ASP A 312 -15.74 -5.06 -7.56
CA ASP A 312 -16.69 -5.06 -6.46
C ASP A 312 -17.78 -6.13 -6.68
N LEU A 313 -18.21 -6.75 -5.60
CA LEU A 313 -19.38 -7.63 -5.63
C LEU A 313 -20.60 -6.85 -6.12
N PRO A 314 -21.47 -7.47 -6.92
CA PRO A 314 -22.73 -6.83 -7.30
C PRO A 314 -23.61 -6.66 -6.08
N ALA A 315 -24.30 -5.54 -5.99
CA ALA A 315 -25.39 -5.40 -5.04
C ALA A 315 -26.53 -6.36 -5.44
N LYS A 316 -26.68 -7.44 -4.70
CA LYS A 316 -27.73 -8.45 -4.89
C LYS A 316 -28.38 -8.75 -3.55
N ASP A 317 -29.68 -9.01 -3.56
CA ASP A 317 -30.42 -9.56 -2.43
C ASP A 317 -30.28 -8.75 -1.12
N GLY A 318 -30.17 -7.42 -1.25
CA GLY A 318 -30.00 -6.53 -0.09
C GLY A 318 -28.57 -6.45 0.43
N LEU A 319 -27.58 -7.05 -0.24
CA LEU A 319 -26.17 -6.91 0.08
C LEU A 319 -25.63 -5.57 -0.43
N ASP A 320 -25.07 -4.80 0.48
CA ASP A 320 -24.32 -3.59 0.15
C ASP A 320 -22.84 -3.96 -0.03
N PRO A 321 -22.22 -3.68 -1.19
CA PRO A 321 -20.80 -4.00 -1.40
C PRO A 321 -19.86 -3.44 -0.33
N ARG A 322 -20.23 -2.29 0.26
CA ARG A 322 -19.47 -1.64 1.34
C ARG A 322 -19.41 -2.47 2.62
N ASP A 323 -20.40 -3.35 2.85
CA ASP A 323 -20.41 -4.23 4.02
C ASP A 323 -19.27 -5.25 3.99
N ALA A 324 -18.68 -5.50 2.81
CA ALA A 324 -17.48 -6.32 2.71
C ALA A 324 -16.29 -5.73 3.48
N VAL A 325 -16.26 -4.42 3.67
CA VAL A 325 -15.25 -3.71 4.49
C VAL A 325 -15.82 -3.33 5.85
N SER A 326 -17.00 -2.67 5.89
CA SER A 326 -17.53 -2.06 7.12
C SER A 326 -17.82 -3.06 8.24
N ARG A 327 -18.10 -4.32 7.92
CA ARG A 327 -18.27 -5.40 8.93
C ARG A 327 -17.05 -5.61 9.80
N TRP A 328 -15.86 -5.29 9.31
CA TRP A 328 -14.59 -5.44 10.00
C TRP A 328 -14.16 -4.17 10.76
N ARG A 329 -15.00 -3.11 10.72
CA ARG A 329 -14.63 -1.83 11.34
C ARG A 329 -14.29 -1.94 12.82
N PRO A 330 -14.99 -2.69 13.67
CA PRO A 330 -14.58 -2.86 15.05
C PRO A 330 -13.16 -3.43 15.17
N ASP A 331 -12.80 -4.41 14.34
CA ASP A 331 -11.50 -5.06 14.41
C ASP A 331 -10.38 -4.11 13.98
N PHE A 332 -10.47 -3.51 12.79
CA PHE A 332 -9.40 -2.65 12.30
C PHE A 332 -9.32 -1.31 13.04
N GLN A 333 -10.41 -0.78 13.59
CA GLN A 333 -10.35 0.44 14.38
C GLN A 333 -9.73 0.19 15.77
N ASN A 334 -10.04 -0.93 16.41
CA ASN A 334 -9.42 -1.31 17.68
C ASN A 334 -7.92 -1.60 17.51
N ASP A 335 -7.52 -2.29 16.43
CA ASP A 335 -6.11 -2.52 16.14
C ASP A 335 -5.37 -1.21 15.83
N PHE A 336 -6.00 -0.32 15.05
CA PHE A 336 -5.42 1.00 14.77
C PHE A 336 -5.25 1.84 16.06
N ALA A 337 -6.26 1.90 16.91
CA ALA A 337 -6.16 2.58 18.20
C ALA A 337 -5.02 2.03 19.04
N LYS A 338 -4.85 0.69 19.10
CA LYS A 338 -3.75 0.03 19.79
C LYS A 338 -2.40 0.44 19.22
N ARG A 339 -2.24 0.44 17.89
CA ARG A 339 -0.97 0.81 17.23
C ARG A 339 -0.65 2.29 17.41
N MET A 340 -1.66 3.14 17.36
CA MET A 340 -1.48 4.56 17.64
C MET A 340 -1.08 4.82 19.09
N ALA A 341 -1.58 4.05 20.05
CA ALA A 341 -1.12 4.12 21.43
C ALA A 341 0.37 3.76 21.60
N TRP A 342 0.93 2.92 20.72
CA TRP A 342 2.37 2.63 20.69
C TRP A 342 3.25 3.83 20.33
N CYS A 343 2.66 4.87 19.72
CA CYS A 343 3.37 6.13 19.44
C CYS A 343 3.69 6.93 20.72
N LEU A 344 3.04 6.63 21.83
CA LEU A 344 3.26 7.32 23.10
C LEU A 344 4.47 6.75 23.87
N PRO A 345 5.19 7.58 24.64
CA PRO A 345 6.16 7.06 25.59
C PRO A 345 5.46 6.22 26.67
N ASP A 346 6.20 5.28 27.27
CA ASP A 346 5.66 4.53 28.43
C ASP A 346 5.23 5.48 29.51
N SER A 347 4.08 5.21 30.10
CA SER A 347 3.67 5.86 31.33
C SER A 347 4.71 5.49 32.43
N ARG A 348 5.48 6.46 32.86
CA ARG A 348 6.40 6.28 34.02
C ARG A 348 5.64 6.00 35.28
#